data_1fea149bf106fc5bcacc0ecbc2c545f5
#
_entry.id   1fea149bf106fc5bcacc0ecbc2c545f5
#
_cell.length_a   1.000
_cell.length_b   1.000
_cell.length_c   1.000
_cell.angle_alpha   90.00
_cell.angle_beta   90.00
_cell.angle_gamma   90.00
#
_symmetry.space_group_name_H-M   'P 1'
#
loop_
_entity.id
_entity.type
_entity.pdbx_description
1 polymer ?
#
loop_
_entity_poly.entity_id
_entity_poly.type
_entity_poly.pdbx_seq_one_letter_code
_entity_poly.pdbx_strand_id
1 'polypeptide(L)'
;METTENETVIRLTAICARREMCSSEARKKMQQWGIDNDTADNIIDRLKNERYIDEERYCKAFTNDKMRYNHWGEHKIAAALRAKAIPDTTIAAALNAIGNDEWKDALMPEMKKKARLLKADNHERHNRLIRFAMQRGFSYSIAEQCAASIEED
;
A
#
# COMPACT_ATOMS: atom_id res chain seq x y z
N MET A 1 -20.35 14.65 26.25
CA MET A 1 -19.46 13.52 26.01
C MET A 1 -20.04 12.51 25.03
N GLU A 2 -21.16 11.91 25.34
CA GLU A 2 -21.84 10.98 24.41
C GLU A 2 -22.19 11.62 23.08
N THR A 3 -22.68 12.88 23.09
CA THR A 3 -23.04 13.60 21.88
C THR A 3 -21.82 13.78 20.98
N THR A 4 -20.67 14.16 21.54
CA THR A 4 -19.43 14.34 20.80
C THR A 4 -18.93 13.01 20.23
N GLU A 5 -19.04 11.93 21.00
CA GLU A 5 -18.68 10.60 20.52
C GLU A 5 -19.54 10.18 19.35
N ASN A 6 -20.86 10.34 19.47
CA ASN A 6 -21.80 10.01 18.40
C ASN A 6 -21.57 10.85 17.13
N GLU A 7 -21.32 12.13 17.29
CA GLU A 7 -20.98 13.03 16.16
C GLU A 7 -19.71 12.57 15.48
N THR A 8 -18.69 12.18 16.24
CA THR A 8 -17.43 11.69 15.71
C THR A 8 -17.63 10.40 14.93
N VAL A 9 -18.42 9.47 15.48
CA VAL A 9 -18.76 8.21 14.80
C VAL A 9 -19.44 8.50 13.47
N ILE A 10 -20.41 9.41 13.46
CA ILE A 10 -21.15 9.78 12.24
C ILE A 10 -20.18 10.33 11.18
N ARG A 11 -19.27 11.23 11.59
CA ARG A 11 -18.28 11.80 10.66
C ARG A 11 -17.37 10.74 10.08
N LEU A 12 -16.86 9.83 10.92
CA LEU A 12 -15.95 8.77 10.48
C LEU A 12 -16.66 7.75 9.60
N THR A 13 -17.88 7.36 9.93
CA THR A 13 -18.63 6.41 9.10
C THR A 13 -18.94 7.01 7.72
N ALA A 14 -19.18 8.32 7.65
CA ALA A 14 -19.38 8.99 6.37
C ALA A 14 -18.13 8.93 5.49
N ILE A 15 -16.94 9.05 6.09
CA ILE A 15 -15.68 8.91 5.37
C ILE A 15 -15.50 7.45 4.91
N CYS A 16 -15.76 6.48 5.80
CA CYS A 16 -15.64 5.05 5.48
C CYS A 16 -16.59 4.63 4.35
N ALA A 17 -17.71 5.31 4.20
CA ALA A 17 -18.64 5.04 3.10
C ALA A 17 -18.06 5.44 1.73
N ARG A 18 -17.08 6.33 1.71
CA ARG A 18 -16.46 6.81 0.46
C ARG A 18 -15.16 6.11 0.13
N ARG A 19 -14.41 5.68 1.13
CA ARG A 19 -13.10 5.05 0.96
C ARG A 19 -12.72 4.22 2.17
N GLU A 20 -11.83 3.28 1.98
CA GLU A 20 -11.28 2.52 3.10
C GLU A 20 -10.47 3.43 4.03
N MET A 21 -10.51 3.11 5.31
CA MET A 21 -9.76 3.82 6.34
C MET A 21 -9.19 2.80 7.31
N CYS A 22 -7.94 2.98 7.71
CA CYS A 22 -7.34 2.17 8.77
C CYS A 22 -7.44 2.87 10.11
N SER A 23 -7.19 2.12 11.20
CA SER A 23 -7.29 2.64 12.56
C SER A 23 -6.41 3.85 12.81
N SER A 24 -5.17 3.84 12.31
CA SER A 24 -4.25 4.96 12.52
C SER A 24 -4.72 6.23 11.83
N GLU A 25 -5.33 6.12 10.65
CA GLU A 25 -5.92 7.26 9.94
C GLU A 25 -7.10 7.85 10.72
N ALA A 26 -7.96 6.99 11.24
CA ALA A 26 -9.10 7.41 12.06
C ALA A 26 -8.61 8.12 13.34
N ARG A 27 -7.59 7.56 14.00
CA ARG A 27 -7.00 8.14 15.20
C ARG A 27 -6.42 9.52 14.93
N LYS A 28 -5.72 9.66 13.80
CA LYS A 28 -5.11 10.94 13.42
C LYS A 28 -6.17 12.01 13.20
N LYS A 29 -7.29 11.66 12.55
CA LYS A 29 -8.40 12.59 12.37
C LYS A 29 -9.01 13.00 13.70
N MET A 30 -9.22 12.04 14.59
CA MET A 30 -9.78 12.31 15.91
C MET A 30 -8.85 13.20 16.75
N GLN A 31 -7.55 13.03 16.64
CA GLN A 31 -6.58 13.91 17.29
C GLN A 31 -6.70 15.34 16.77
N GLN A 32 -6.87 15.50 15.47
CA GLN A 32 -7.08 16.82 14.85
C GLN A 32 -8.37 17.48 15.35
N TRP A 33 -9.39 16.66 15.67
CA TRP A 33 -10.68 17.16 16.17
C TRP A 33 -10.71 17.32 17.69
N GLY A 34 -9.57 17.12 18.36
CA GLY A 34 -9.47 17.30 19.81
C GLY A 34 -10.07 16.18 20.64
N ILE A 35 -10.27 15.00 20.06
CA ILE A 35 -10.78 13.83 20.79
C ILE A 35 -9.64 13.20 21.58
N ASP A 36 -9.87 12.90 22.87
CA ASP A 36 -8.86 12.26 23.71
C ASP A 36 -8.63 10.80 23.33
N ASN A 37 -7.49 10.25 23.75
CA ASN A 37 -7.09 8.90 23.35
C ASN A 37 -8.04 7.81 23.82
N ASP A 38 -8.57 7.93 25.05
CA ASP A 38 -9.49 6.91 25.58
C ASP A 38 -10.80 6.87 24.78
N THR A 39 -11.34 8.02 24.46
CA THR A 39 -12.54 8.13 23.64
C THR A 39 -12.26 7.62 22.23
N ALA A 40 -11.09 7.96 21.67
CA ALA A 40 -10.68 7.49 20.34
C ALA A 40 -10.56 5.97 20.29
N ASP A 41 -10.00 5.34 21.34
CA ASP A 41 -9.90 3.89 21.42
C ASP A 41 -11.27 3.23 21.38
N ASN A 42 -12.23 3.77 22.14
CA ASN A 42 -13.59 3.25 22.16
C ASN A 42 -14.27 3.38 20.80
N ILE A 43 -14.08 4.50 20.13
CA ILE A 43 -14.66 4.74 18.80
C ILE A 43 -14.06 3.79 17.78
N ILE A 44 -12.75 3.60 17.79
CA ILE A 44 -12.06 2.67 16.89
C ILE A 44 -12.59 1.25 17.06
N ASP A 45 -12.70 0.79 18.32
CA ASP A 45 -13.22 -0.54 18.63
C ASP A 45 -14.64 -0.71 18.09
N ARG A 46 -15.48 0.30 18.28
CA ARG A 46 -16.85 0.31 17.75
C ARG A 46 -16.87 0.20 16.22
N LEU A 47 -16.04 1.00 15.56
CA LEU A 47 -15.98 1.00 14.08
C LEU A 47 -15.45 -0.33 13.53
N LYS A 48 -14.51 -0.96 14.24
CA LYS A 48 -14.03 -2.29 13.88
C LYS A 48 -15.11 -3.36 14.06
N ASN A 49 -15.82 -3.32 15.19
CA ASN A 49 -16.88 -4.28 15.49
C ASN A 49 -18.02 -4.18 14.47
N GLU A 50 -18.33 -3.00 14.01
CA GLU A 50 -19.35 -2.73 13.02
C GLU A 50 -18.83 -2.82 11.59
N ARG A 51 -17.57 -3.18 11.40
CA ARG A 51 -16.88 -3.37 10.11
C ARG A 51 -16.79 -2.14 9.23
N TYR A 52 -16.88 -0.96 9.80
CA TYR A 52 -16.54 0.28 9.09
C TYR A 52 -15.03 0.40 8.89
N ILE A 53 -14.25 -0.11 9.85
CA ILE A 53 -12.80 -0.23 9.77
C ILE A 53 -12.44 -1.70 9.77
N ASP A 54 -11.64 -2.12 8.78
CA ASP A 54 -11.17 -3.49 8.62
C ASP A 54 -9.76 -3.40 8.06
N GLU A 55 -8.76 -3.68 8.89
CA GLU A 55 -7.35 -3.55 8.51
C GLU A 55 -6.96 -4.47 7.35
N GLU A 56 -7.52 -5.67 7.29
CA GLU A 56 -7.27 -6.61 6.20
C GLU A 56 -7.81 -6.07 4.88
N ARG A 57 -9.04 -5.57 4.90
CA ARG A 57 -9.68 -4.99 3.74
C ARG A 57 -8.94 -3.74 3.27
N TYR A 58 -8.51 -2.91 4.22
CA TYR A 58 -7.70 -1.72 3.94
C TYR A 58 -6.40 -2.09 3.25
N CYS A 59 -5.65 -3.07 3.80
CA CYS A 59 -4.38 -3.51 3.23
C CYS A 59 -4.55 -4.03 1.80
N LYS A 60 -5.60 -4.79 1.56
CA LYS A 60 -5.87 -5.36 0.25
C LYS A 60 -6.15 -4.26 -0.77
N ALA A 61 -7.00 -3.31 -0.43
CA ALA A 61 -7.34 -2.17 -1.30
C ALA A 61 -6.12 -1.29 -1.56
N PHE A 62 -5.36 -0.96 -0.51
CA PHE A 62 -4.15 -0.14 -0.61
C PHE A 62 -3.12 -0.81 -1.53
N THR A 63 -2.86 -2.10 -1.30
CA THR A 63 -1.88 -2.86 -2.07
C THR A 63 -2.24 -2.89 -3.55
N ASN A 64 -3.51 -3.21 -3.87
CA ASN A 64 -3.97 -3.26 -5.25
C ASN A 64 -3.87 -1.90 -5.93
N ASP A 65 -4.26 -0.83 -5.25
CA ASP A 65 -4.22 0.52 -5.82
C ASP A 65 -2.78 0.97 -6.09
N LYS A 66 -1.89 0.78 -5.12
CA LYS A 66 -0.50 1.21 -5.27
C LYS A 66 0.24 0.40 -6.33
N MET A 67 -0.02 -0.89 -6.39
CA MET A 67 0.56 -1.73 -7.43
C MET A 67 0.08 -1.33 -8.83
N ARG A 68 -1.23 -1.20 -9.00
CA ARG A 68 -1.83 -0.96 -10.33
C ARG A 68 -1.64 0.46 -10.85
N TYR A 69 -1.83 1.45 -9.99
CA TYR A 69 -1.86 2.85 -10.42
C TYR A 69 -0.54 3.57 -10.18
N ASN A 70 0.18 3.22 -9.12
CA ASN A 70 1.45 3.87 -8.81
C ASN A 70 2.65 3.02 -9.23
N HIS A 71 2.44 1.79 -9.64
CA HIS A 71 3.51 0.85 -10.04
C HIS A 71 4.56 0.67 -8.94
N TRP A 72 4.06 0.51 -7.70
CA TRP A 72 4.91 0.22 -6.55
C TRP A 72 5.09 -1.28 -6.39
N GLY A 73 6.27 -1.68 -5.95
CA GLY A 73 6.55 -3.07 -5.58
C GLY A 73 6.22 -3.36 -4.13
N GLU A 74 6.34 -4.63 -3.75
CA GLU A 74 5.91 -5.12 -2.44
C GLU A 74 6.62 -4.45 -1.27
N HIS A 75 7.92 -4.17 -1.39
CA HIS A 75 8.69 -3.58 -0.29
C HIS A 75 8.25 -2.14 0.01
N LYS A 76 7.98 -1.37 -1.02
CA LYS A 76 7.50 0.01 -0.86
C LYS A 76 6.10 0.04 -0.27
N ILE A 77 5.22 -0.85 -0.73
CA ILE A 77 3.87 -0.98 -0.19
C ILE A 77 3.92 -1.39 1.28
N ALA A 78 4.75 -2.39 1.61
CA ALA A 78 4.92 -2.86 2.99
C ALA A 78 5.38 -1.73 3.91
N ALA A 79 6.37 -0.94 3.48
CA ALA A 79 6.88 0.18 4.27
C ALA A 79 5.80 1.23 4.53
N ALA A 80 4.99 1.54 3.53
CA ALA A 80 3.89 2.51 3.68
C ALA A 80 2.83 2.00 4.65
N LEU A 81 2.51 0.70 4.60
CA LEU A 81 1.53 0.10 5.51
C LEU A 81 2.05 0.01 6.94
N ARG A 82 3.35 -0.28 7.14
CA ARG A 82 3.97 -0.25 8.47
C ARG A 82 3.90 1.15 9.07
N ALA A 83 4.10 2.18 8.27
CA ALA A 83 3.99 3.56 8.71
C ALA A 83 2.57 3.90 9.20
N LYS A 84 1.58 3.14 8.79
CA LYS A 84 0.19 3.28 9.25
C LYS A 84 -0.12 2.37 10.44
N ALA A 85 0.91 1.79 11.05
CA ALA A 85 0.80 0.95 12.24
C ALA A 85 -0.05 -0.31 12.05
N ILE A 86 -0.06 -0.84 10.83
CA ILE A 86 -0.76 -2.09 10.54
C ILE A 86 0.18 -3.25 10.88
N PRO A 87 -0.32 -4.32 11.54
CA PRO A 87 0.51 -5.46 11.90
C PRO A 87 1.17 -6.15 10.71
N ASP A 88 2.41 -6.62 10.90
CA ASP A 88 3.16 -7.29 9.83
C ASP A 88 2.45 -8.53 9.28
N THR A 89 1.73 -9.25 10.13
CA THR A 89 0.96 -10.43 9.69
C THR A 89 -0.13 -10.06 8.69
N THR A 90 -0.83 -8.95 8.94
CA THR A 90 -1.87 -8.44 8.04
C THR A 90 -1.27 -7.97 6.73
N ILE A 91 -0.14 -7.26 6.81
CA ILE A 91 0.59 -6.79 5.61
C ILE A 91 1.05 -7.98 4.76
N ALA A 92 1.67 -8.96 5.40
CA ALA A 92 2.18 -10.16 4.69
C ALA A 92 1.06 -10.91 3.98
N ALA A 93 -0.09 -11.05 4.63
CA ALA A 93 -1.24 -11.74 4.03
C ALA A 93 -1.72 -11.01 2.76
N ALA A 94 -1.79 -9.69 2.79
CA ALA A 94 -2.21 -8.90 1.63
C ALA A 94 -1.20 -9.00 0.48
N LEU A 95 0.09 -8.93 0.78
CA LEU A 95 1.14 -9.01 -0.24
C LEU A 95 1.26 -10.41 -0.83
N ASN A 96 1.15 -11.44 0.00
CA ASN A 96 1.25 -12.83 -0.44
C ASN A 96 0.06 -13.26 -1.32
N ALA A 97 -1.05 -12.55 -1.23
CA ALA A 97 -2.22 -12.80 -2.09
C ALA A 97 -1.98 -12.38 -3.54
N ILE A 98 -0.95 -11.57 -3.79
CA ILE A 98 -0.61 -11.12 -5.15
C ILE A 98 0.39 -12.11 -5.76
N GLY A 99 0.08 -12.59 -6.95
CA GLY A 99 0.93 -13.53 -7.64
C GLY A 99 2.11 -12.86 -8.35
N ASN A 100 3.10 -13.68 -8.68
CA ASN A 100 4.31 -13.27 -9.39
C ASN A 100 3.99 -12.51 -10.68
N ASP A 101 3.05 -13.03 -11.45
CA ASP A 101 2.66 -12.44 -12.73
C ASP A 101 2.05 -11.05 -12.55
N GLU A 102 1.28 -10.85 -11.49
CA GLU A 102 0.69 -9.56 -11.19
C GLU A 102 1.75 -8.51 -10.86
N TRP A 103 2.78 -8.90 -10.07
CA TRP A 103 3.90 -8.01 -9.77
C TRP A 103 4.68 -7.66 -11.04
N LYS A 104 4.92 -8.65 -11.91
CA LYS A 104 5.62 -8.43 -13.17
C LYS A 104 4.82 -7.50 -14.10
N ASP A 105 3.51 -7.71 -14.18
CA ASP A 105 2.63 -6.87 -14.99
C ASP A 105 2.62 -5.42 -14.51
N ALA A 106 2.75 -5.20 -13.20
CA ALA A 106 2.82 -3.85 -12.63
C ALA A 106 4.15 -3.16 -12.98
N LEU A 107 5.25 -3.91 -13.01
CA LEU A 107 6.59 -3.36 -13.25
C LEU A 107 6.91 -3.20 -14.75
N MET A 108 6.51 -4.15 -15.56
CA MET A 108 6.97 -4.25 -16.95
C MET A 108 6.77 -2.96 -17.79
N PRO A 109 5.60 -2.30 -17.75
CA PRO A 109 5.43 -1.07 -18.55
C PRO A 109 6.41 0.02 -18.15
N GLU A 110 6.67 0.18 -16.87
CA GLU A 110 7.60 1.18 -16.35
C GLU A 110 9.04 0.83 -16.69
N MET A 111 9.37 -0.44 -16.62
CA MET A 111 10.72 -0.91 -16.97
C MET A 111 11.00 -0.74 -18.45
N LYS A 112 10.03 -1.01 -19.31
CA LYS A 112 10.15 -0.80 -20.74
C LYS A 112 10.39 0.68 -21.08
N LYS A 113 9.68 1.59 -20.42
CA LYS A 113 9.90 3.03 -20.57
C LYS A 113 11.33 3.41 -20.19
N LYS A 114 11.78 2.91 -19.05
CA LYS A 114 13.13 3.18 -18.55
C LYS A 114 14.19 2.65 -19.51
N ALA A 115 13.98 1.43 -20.01
CA ALA A 115 14.90 0.80 -20.95
C ALA A 115 15.11 1.62 -22.23
N ARG A 116 14.05 2.23 -22.74
CA ARG A 116 14.13 3.08 -23.95
C ARG A 116 14.97 4.32 -23.72
N LEU A 117 15.07 4.80 -22.51
CA LEU A 117 15.82 6.00 -22.16
C LEU A 117 17.30 5.71 -21.88
N LEU A 118 17.67 4.46 -21.64
CA LEU A 118 19.04 4.07 -21.29
C LEU A 118 19.84 3.80 -22.56
N LYS A 119 20.99 4.46 -22.67
CA LYS A 119 21.92 4.33 -23.79
C LYS A 119 23.19 3.57 -23.43
N ALA A 120 23.22 2.95 -22.25
CA ALA A 120 24.36 2.18 -21.77
C ALA A 120 24.48 0.84 -22.48
N ASP A 121 25.62 0.17 -22.35
CA ASP A 121 25.81 -1.18 -22.85
C ASP A 121 24.88 -2.17 -22.12
N ASN A 122 24.76 -3.38 -22.63
CA ASN A 122 23.80 -4.37 -22.11
C ASN A 122 23.98 -4.68 -20.62
N HIS A 123 25.24 -4.81 -20.17
CA HIS A 123 25.51 -5.13 -18.76
C HIS A 123 25.14 -3.98 -17.83
N GLU A 124 25.58 -2.77 -18.16
CA GLU A 124 25.24 -1.58 -17.37
C GLU A 124 23.75 -1.29 -17.42
N ARG A 125 23.14 -1.46 -18.59
CA ARG A 125 21.70 -1.28 -18.78
C ARG A 125 20.92 -2.24 -17.89
N HIS A 126 21.30 -3.51 -17.85
CA HIS A 126 20.69 -4.52 -16.99
C HIS A 126 20.74 -4.09 -15.52
N ASN A 127 21.91 -3.70 -15.05
CA ASN A 127 22.11 -3.26 -13.67
C ASN A 127 21.27 -2.02 -13.32
N ARG A 128 21.16 -1.08 -14.22
CA ARG A 128 20.34 0.12 -14.02
C ARG A 128 18.86 -0.20 -13.97
N LEU A 129 18.39 -1.14 -14.79
CA LEU A 129 17.00 -1.59 -14.76
C LEU A 129 16.66 -2.27 -13.45
N ILE A 130 17.54 -3.14 -12.95
CA ILE A 130 17.36 -3.80 -11.66
C ILE A 130 17.27 -2.75 -10.55
N ARG A 131 18.19 -1.80 -10.52
CA ARG A 131 18.22 -0.72 -9.51
C ARG A 131 16.94 0.11 -9.56
N PHE A 132 16.51 0.46 -10.75
CA PHE A 132 15.26 1.21 -10.98
C PHE A 132 14.06 0.49 -10.35
N ALA A 133 13.94 -0.81 -10.62
CA ALA A 133 12.85 -1.62 -10.10
C ALA A 133 12.90 -1.72 -8.57
N MET A 134 14.08 -1.94 -8.00
CA MET A 134 14.25 -2.05 -6.56
C MET A 134 13.95 -0.74 -5.84
N GLN A 135 14.26 0.40 -6.43
CA GLN A 135 13.91 1.72 -5.90
C GLN A 135 12.40 1.93 -5.84
N ARG A 136 11.66 1.29 -6.72
CA ARG A 136 10.20 1.32 -6.71
C ARG A 136 9.60 0.28 -5.76
N GLY A 137 10.45 -0.49 -5.11
CA GLY A 137 10.04 -1.45 -4.09
C GLY A 137 9.86 -2.88 -4.56
N PHE A 138 10.14 -3.18 -5.83
CA PHE A 138 10.03 -4.56 -6.33
C PHE A 138 11.17 -5.42 -5.79
N SER A 139 10.91 -6.71 -5.60
CA SER A 139 11.94 -7.65 -5.17
C SER A 139 12.99 -7.83 -6.27
N TYR A 140 14.18 -8.25 -5.88
CA TYR A 140 15.24 -8.57 -6.85
C TYR A 140 14.77 -9.63 -7.86
N SER A 141 14.05 -10.66 -7.38
CA SER A 141 13.55 -11.73 -8.25
C SER A 141 12.63 -11.19 -9.35
N ILE A 142 11.68 -10.33 -8.98
CA ILE A 142 10.77 -9.71 -9.97
C ILE A 142 11.54 -8.78 -10.91
N ALA A 143 12.45 -7.97 -10.37
CA ALA A 143 13.28 -7.07 -11.16
C ALA A 143 14.10 -7.84 -12.20
N GLU A 144 14.74 -8.93 -11.79
CA GLU A 144 15.57 -9.76 -12.64
C GLU A 144 14.74 -10.42 -13.75
N GLN A 145 13.59 -10.98 -13.41
CA GLN A 145 12.71 -11.61 -14.39
C GLN A 145 12.25 -10.63 -15.46
N CYS A 146 11.88 -9.42 -15.07
CA CYS A 146 11.44 -8.40 -16.00
C CYS A 146 12.58 -7.88 -16.87
N ALA A 147 13.76 -7.66 -16.27
CA ALA A 147 14.93 -7.20 -17.01
C ALA A 147 15.38 -8.25 -18.05
N ALA A 148 15.41 -9.52 -17.66
CA ALA A 148 15.75 -10.61 -18.58
C ALA A 148 14.77 -10.69 -19.74
N SER A 149 13.48 -10.51 -19.48
CA SER A 149 12.44 -10.53 -20.49
C SER A 149 12.61 -9.41 -21.53
N ILE A 150 13.04 -8.22 -21.09
CA ILE A 150 13.30 -7.09 -21.99
C ILE A 150 14.51 -7.35 -22.87
N GLU A 151 15.56 -7.97 -22.33
CA GLU A 151 16.78 -8.27 -23.08
C GLU A 151 16.56 -9.34 -24.16
N GLU A 152 15.61 -10.25 -23.97
CA GLU A 152 15.27 -11.28 -24.97
C GLU A 152 14.53 -10.70 -26.16
N ASP A 153 13.88 -9.56 -26.01
CA ASP A 153 13.18 -8.86 -27.07
C ASP A 153 14.15 -8.00 -27.88
#